data_4d5bcb835d00e6e61a63b67996ca88a9
#
_entry.id   4d5bcb835d00e6e61a63b67996ca88a9
#
_cell.length_a   1.000
_cell.length_b   1.000
_cell.length_c   1.000
_cell.angle_alpha   90.00
_cell.angle_beta   90.00
_cell.angle_gamma   90.00
#
_symmetry.space_group_name_H-M   'P 1'
#
loop_
_entity.id
_entity.type
_entity.pdbx_description
1 polymer ?
#
loop_
_entity_poly.entity_id
_entity_poly.type
_entity_poly.pdbx_seq_one_letter_code
_entity_poly.pdbx_strand_id
1 'polypeptide(L)'
;ELLKLEGAECTICENGKRVLVKGTYTFNREEPFNEWLASQVCKRLGFPYCNYTIDFINNEKLVSKCENFVSSDEEIISAYDIYKSVKKPNNINDYEHYINILEQHNVPDARKNVASMFLVDYILMNTDRHMKNFGVIRNVNTLKWERTAPIFDTGQSMQCDRIVAN
;
A
#
# COMPACT_ATOMS: atom_id res chain seq x y z
N GLU A 1 18.81 14.96 -15.03
CA GLU A 1 18.52 13.78 -15.87
C GLU A 1 17.01 13.62 -15.93
N LEU A 2 16.45 13.72 -17.17
CA LEU A 2 15.01 13.64 -17.41
C LEU A 2 14.53 12.22 -17.06
N LEU A 3 13.75 12.10 -15.97
CA LEU A 3 13.05 10.87 -15.62
C LEU A 3 12.07 10.50 -16.73
N LYS A 4 12.48 9.59 -17.62
CA LYS A 4 11.54 8.86 -18.46
C LYS A 4 10.83 7.85 -17.58
N LEU A 5 9.61 8.14 -17.15
CA LEU A 5 8.70 7.15 -16.60
C LEU A 5 8.30 6.18 -17.72
N GLU A 6 9.12 5.16 -17.95
CA GLU A 6 8.69 3.98 -18.70
C GLU A 6 7.91 3.09 -17.74
N GLY A 7 6.59 3.28 -17.70
CA GLY A 7 5.67 2.64 -16.77
C GLY A 7 5.04 3.62 -15.77
N ALA A 8 4.11 3.12 -14.94
CA ALA A 8 3.39 3.93 -13.97
C ALA A 8 4.19 4.23 -12.70
N GLU A 9 5.32 3.57 -12.46
CA GLU A 9 6.09 3.66 -11.21
C GLU A 9 7.60 3.70 -11.44
N CYS A 10 8.30 4.48 -10.63
CA CYS A 10 9.76 4.43 -10.53
C CYS A 10 10.24 4.77 -9.12
N THR A 11 11.45 4.32 -8.78
CA THR A 11 12.11 4.69 -7.52
C THR A 11 13.24 5.67 -7.80
N ILE A 12 13.25 6.79 -7.09
CA ILE A 12 14.30 7.81 -7.14
C ILE A 12 14.99 7.97 -5.79
N CYS A 13 16.13 8.64 -5.77
CA CYS A 13 16.81 9.02 -4.54
C CYS A 13 16.67 10.54 -4.34
N GLU A 14 15.92 10.97 -3.34
CA GLU A 14 15.79 12.38 -2.94
C GLU A 14 16.35 12.56 -1.52
N ASN A 15 17.31 13.48 -1.35
CA ASN A 15 17.94 13.77 -0.05
C ASN A 15 18.47 12.51 0.69
N GLY A 16 19.02 11.55 -0.05
CA GLY A 16 19.54 10.30 0.52
C GLY A 16 18.46 9.25 0.88
N LYS A 17 17.20 9.52 0.58
CA LYS A 17 16.09 8.60 0.81
C LYS A 17 15.56 8.02 -0.51
N ARG A 18 15.14 6.78 -0.49
CA ARG A 18 14.41 6.17 -1.61
C ARG A 18 12.97 6.65 -1.60
N VAL A 19 12.53 7.21 -2.71
CA VAL A 19 11.17 7.72 -2.92
C VAL A 19 10.55 6.98 -4.09
N LEU A 20 9.39 6.38 -3.86
CA LEU A 20 8.56 5.81 -4.90
C LEU A 20 7.75 6.94 -5.55
N VAL A 21 7.82 7.03 -6.87
CA VAL A 21 7.04 7.97 -7.69
C VAL A 21 6.05 7.15 -8.52
N LYS A 22 4.78 7.43 -8.34
CA LYS A 22 3.68 6.78 -9.08
C LYS A 22 2.98 7.80 -9.98
N GLY A 23 2.84 7.47 -11.24
CA GLY A 23 2.02 8.19 -12.20
C GLY A 23 0.72 7.45 -12.50
N THR A 24 0.03 7.88 -13.56
CA THR A 24 -1.15 7.20 -14.07
C THR A 24 -0.78 6.26 -15.22
N TYR A 25 -1.47 5.12 -15.34
CA TYR A 25 -1.33 4.22 -16.48
C TYR A 25 -1.91 4.79 -17.76
N THR A 26 -2.97 5.54 -17.65
CA THR A 26 -3.66 6.17 -18.79
C THR A 26 -3.81 7.66 -18.56
N PHE A 27 -3.91 8.41 -19.66
CA PHE A 27 -4.19 9.84 -19.63
C PHE A 27 -5.50 10.10 -18.86
N ASN A 28 -5.50 11.09 -17.95
CA ASN A 28 -6.63 11.54 -17.14
C ASN A 28 -7.13 10.60 -16.02
N ARG A 29 -6.34 9.69 -15.51
CA ARG A 29 -6.69 8.98 -14.28
C ARG A 29 -6.19 9.71 -13.04
N GLU A 30 -6.96 9.60 -11.96
CA GLU A 30 -6.73 10.32 -10.70
C GLU A 30 -5.98 9.47 -9.65
N GLU A 31 -5.33 8.38 -10.07
CA GLU A 31 -4.63 7.48 -9.15
C GLU A 31 -3.65 8.19 -8.20
N PRO A 32 -2.81 9.14 -8.64
CA PRO A 32 -1.92 9.87 -7.71
C PRO A 32 -2.69 10.70 -6.69
N PHE A 33 -3.82 11.29 -7.09
CA PHE A 33 -4.68 12.04 -6.19
C PHE A 33 -5.35 11.12 -5.16
N ASN A 34 -5.82 9.95 -5.58
CA ASN A 34 -6.42 8.96 -4.70
C ASN A 34 -5.42 8.43 -3.65
N GLU A 35 -4.16 8.20 -4.03
CA GLU A 35 -3.09 7.86 -3.08
C GLU A 35 -2.92 8.95 -2.00
N TRP A 36 -2.85 10.19 -2.43
CA TRP A 36 -2.77 11.33 -1.50
C TRP A 36 -4.01 11.43 -0.62
N LEU A 37 -5.22 11.36 -1.20
CA LEU A 37 -6.48 11.43 -0.46
C LEU A 37 -6.56 10.33 0.60
N ALA A 38 -6.20 9.09 0.25
CA ALA A 38 -6.16 7.97 1.18
C ALA A 38 -5.21 8.25 2.35
N SER A 39 -4.04 8.82 2.07
CA SER A 39 -3.09 9.20 3.12
C SER A 39 -3.67 10.25 4.08
N GLN A 40 -4.44 11.23 3.58
CA GLN A 40 -5.10 12.24 4.42
C GLN A 40 -6.21 11.63 5.28
N VAL A 41 -6.99 10.70 4.72
CA VAL A 41 -8.03 9.97 5.48
C VAL A 41 -7.38 9.13 6.58
N CYS A 42 -6.36 8.33 6.26
CA CYS A 42 -5.63 7.52 7.24
C CYS A 42 -5.02 8.38 8.36
N LYS A 43 -4.40 9.51 8.00
CA LYS A 43 -3.85 10.47 8.96
C LYS A 43 -4.89 10.96 9.97
N ARG A 44 -6.09 11.31 9.50
CA ARG A 44 -7.19 11.79 10.36
C ARG A 44 -7.73 10.69 11.26
N LEU A 45 -7.73 9.44 10.79
CA LEU A 45 -8.21 8.28 11.55
C LEU A 45 -7.14 7.69 12.48
N GLY A 46 -5.89 8.14 12.38
CA GLY A 46 -4.77 7.63 13.18
C GLY A 46 -4.34 6.21 12.79
N PHE A 47 -4.54 5.81 11.54
CA PHE A 47 -4.14 4.51 11.03
C PHE A 47 -2.71 4.52 10.46
N PRO A 48 -1.96 3.41 10.49
CA PRO A 48 -0.67 3.31 9.82
C PRO A 48 -0.83 3.45 8.30
N TYR A 49 -0.11 4.37 7.67
CA TYR A 49 -0.25 4.69 6.25
C TYR A 49 1.05 5.17 5.62
N CYS A 50 1.18 5.01 4.30
CA CYS A 50 2.20 5.68 3.51
C CYS A 50 1.82 7.14 3.29
N ASN A 51 2.74 8.05 3.61
CA ASN A 51 2.49 9.48 3.44
C ASN A 51 2.77 9.89 2.00
N TYR A 52 1.72 9.91 1.18
CA TYR A 52 1.81 10.37 -0.20
C TYR A 52 1.72 11.89 -0.29
N THR A 53 2.56 12.46 -1.16
CA THR A 53 2.49 13.85 -1.60
C THR A 53 2.21 13.90 -3.09
N ILE A 54 1.62 14.99 -3.56
CA ILE A 54 1.36 15.24 -4.98
C ILE A 54 2.48 16.11 -5.54
N ASP A 55 2.92 15.79 -6.75
CA ASP A 55 3.89 16.56 -7.52
C ASP A 55 3.57 16.51 -9.02
N PHE A 56 4.28 17.33 -9.81
CA PHE A 56 4.15 17.35 -11.26
C PHE A 56 5.51 17.12 -11.92
N ILE A 57 5.57 16.18 -12.86
CA ILE A 57 6.73 16.02 -13.72
C ILE A 57 6.57 16.93 -14.94
N ASN A 58 7.59 17.76 -15.21
CA ASN A 58 7.62 18.73 -16.31
C ASN A 58 6.41 19.69 -16.31
N ASN A 59 5.82 19.98 -15.15
CA ASN A 59 4.61 20.79 -14.98
C ASN A 59 3.36 20.27 -15.72
N GLU A 60 3.36 19.04 -16.17
CA GLU A 60 2.27 18.47 -16.98
C GLU A 60 1.70 17.18 -16.37
N LYS A 61 2.57 16.27 -15.96
CA LYS A 61 2.15 14.95 -15.50
C LYS A 61 2.01 14.89 -13.99
N LEU A 62 0.79 14.69 -13.50
CA LEU A 62 0.50 14.47 -12.08
C LEU A 62 1.13 13.16 -11.61
N VAL A 63 1.81 13.19 -10.47
CA VAL A 63 2.38 12.03 -9.80
C VAL A 63 2.16 12.10 -8.30
N SER A 64 2.12 10.95 -7.64
CA SER A 64 2.25 10.84 -6.19
C SER A 64 3.66 10.39 -5.82
N LYS A 65 4.17 10.88 -4.70
CA LYS A 65 5.47 10.52 -4.13
C LYS A 65 5.29 10.01 -2.72
N CYS A 66 5.98 8.92 -2.39
CA CYS A 66 5.99 8.33 -1.06
C CYS A 66 7.41 7.91 -0.71
N GLU A 67 7.92 8.29 0.48
CA GLU A 67 9.17 7.72 0.99
C GLU A 67 9.02 6.22 1.20
N ASN A 68 10.08 5.47 0.89
CA ASN A 68 10.10 4.04 1.14
C ASN A 68 9.94 3.79 2.66
N PHE A 69 8.91 3.03 3.02
CA PHE A 69 8.60 2.70 4.41
C PHE A 69 9.35 1.46 4.94
N VAL A 70 10.22 0.88 4.11
CA VAL A 70 11.05 -0.27 4.44
C VAL A 70 12.50 0.20 4.55
N SER A 71 13.14 -0.04 5.70
CA SER A 71 14.55 0.29 5.93
C SER A 71 15.48 -0.73 5.24
N SER A 72 16.82 -0.53 5.36
CA SER A 72 17.82 -1.41 4.72
C SER A 72 17.82 -2.84 5.25
N ASP A 73 17.42 -3.02 6.50
CA ASP A 73 17.36 -4.30 7.23
C ASP A 73 15.93 -4.83 7.37
N GLU A 74 15.00 -4.28 6.61
CA GLU A 74 13.62 -4.72 6.56
C GLU A 74 13.21 -5.13 5.14
N GLU A 75 12.23 -5.99 5.06
CA GLU A 75 11.55 -6.39 3.83
C GLU A 75 10.05 -6.50 4.05
N ILE A 76 9.27 -6.38 2.99
CA ILE A 76 7.84 -6.66 3.02
C ILE A 76 7.60 -8.12 2.60
N ILE A 77 6.82 -8.86 3.40
CA ILE A 77 6.25 -10.15 3.02
C ILE A 77 4.79 -9.90 2.67
N SER A 78 4.40 -10.24 1.45
CA SER A 78 3.03 -10.03 1.00
C SER A 78 2.04 -10.90 1.78
N ALA A 79 0.81 -10.43 1.94
CA ALA A 79 -0.25 -11.24 2.52
C ALA A 79 -0.50 -12.52 1.71
N TYR A 80 -0.24 -12.50 0.41
CA TYR A 80 -0.34 -13.68 -0.44
C TYR A 80 0.66 -14.79 -0.01
N ASP A 81 1.93 -14.42 0.19
CA ASP A 81 2.97 -15.37 0.58
C ASP A 81 2.72 -15.89 1.99
N ILE A 82 2.30 -15.00 2.91
CA ILE A 82 1.90 -15.35 4.27
C ILE A 82 0.73 -16.34 4.27
N TYR A 83 -0.34 -16.03 3.53
CA TYR A 83 -1.53 -16.87 3.42
C TYR A 83 -1.20 -18.26 2.87
N LYS A 84 -0.30 -18.34 1.89
CA LYS A 84 0.13 -19.59 1.25
C LYS A 84 1.10 -20.40 2.09
N SER A 85 1.77 -19.81 3.07
CA SER A 85 2.77 -20.50 3.91
C SER A 85 2.17 -21.56 4.83
N VAL A 86 0.87 -21.45 5.16
CA VAL A 86 0.15 -22.38 6.04
C VAL A 86 -1.14 -22.85 5.36
N LYS A 87 -1.41 -24.15 5.42
CA LYS A 87 -2.67 -24.70 4.89
C LYS A 87 -3.86 -24.21 5.71
N LYS A 88 -4.83 -23.58 5.03
CA LYS A 88 -6.04 -23.09 5.68
C LYS A 88 -6.93 -24.25 6.15
N PRO A 89 -7.37 -24.26 7.41
CA PRO A 89 -8.42 -25.16 7.89
C PRO A 89 -9.76 -24.87 7.20
N ASN A 90 -10.57 -25.92 6.99
CA ASN A 90 -11.85 -25.78 6.29
C ASN A 90 -12.93 -25.02 7.09
N ASN A 91 -12.78 -24.93 8.39
CA ASN A 91 -13.78 -24.36 9.31
C ASN A 91 -13.58 -22.87 9.61
N ILE A 92 -12.60 -22.19 8.99
CA ILE A 92 -12.38 -20.77 9.16
C ILE A 92 -12.37 -20.06 7.80
N ASN A 93 -12.73 -18.77 7.78
CA ASN A 93 -12.67 -17.95 6.58
C ASN A 93 -11.24 -17.45 6.30
N ASP A 94 -11.02 -16.82 5.15
CA ASP A 94 -9.70 -16.35 4.70
C ASP A 94 -9.13 -15.24 5.59
N TYR A 95 -9.98 -14.35 6.09
CA TYR A 95 -9.59 -13.29 7.00
C TYR A 95 -9.06 -13.86 8.32
N GLU A 96 -9.81 -14.75 8.96
CA GLU A 96 -9.40 -15.37 10.21
C GLU A 96 -8.15 -16.24 10.04
N HIS A 97 -8.01 -16.93 8.90
CA HIS A 97 -6.80 -17.66 8.60
C HIS A 97 -5.58 -16.75 8.57
N TYR A 98 -5.65 -15.64 7.82
CA TYR A 98 -4.56 -14.67 7.74
C TYR A 98 -4.23 -14.06 9.10
N ILE A 99 -5.24 -13.60 9.84
CA ILE A 99 -5.05 -13.01 11.16
C ILE A 99 -4.40 -14.00 12.15
N ASN A 100 -4.85 -15.25 12.17
CA ASN A 100 -4.29 -16.28 13.04
C ASN A 100 -2.78 -16.49 12.77
N ILE A 101 -2.35 -16.43 11.50
CA ILE A 101 -0.91 -16.53 11.18
C ILE A 101 -0.17 -15.33 11.75
N LEU A 102 -0.69 -14.11 11.58
CA LEU A 102 -0.06 -12.90 12.12
C LEU A 102 0.05 -12.93 13.65
N GLU A 103 -1.01 -13.37 14.32
CA GLU A 103 -1.04 -13.49 15.79
C GLU A 103 -0.05 -14.56 16.30
N GLN A 104 0.09 -15.67 15.60
CA GLN A 104 1.10 -16.71 15.91
C GLN A 104 2.54 -16.20 15.79
N HIS A 105 2.78 -15.27 14.88
CA HIS A 105 4.07 -14.58 14.72
C HIS A 105 4.23 -13.34 15.62
N ASN A 106 3.27 -13.10 16.53
CA ASN A 106 3.25 -11.98 17.48
C ASN A 106 3.33 -10.60 16.79
N VAL A 107 2.70 -10.45 15.61
CA VAL A 107 2.63 -9.16 14.93
C VAL A 107 1.73 -8.23 15.73
N PRO A 108 2.23 -7.06 16.20
CA PRO A 108 1.46 -6.18 17.06
C PRO A 108 0.26 -5.57 16.30
N ASP A 109 -0.86 -5.45 17.00
CA ASP A 109 -2.10 -4.83 16.49
C ASP A 109 -2.60 -5.40 15.15
N ALA A 110 -2.24 -6.65 14.80
CA ALA A 110 -2.51 -7.25 13.48
C ALA A 110 -3.99 -7.12 13.08
N ARG A 111 -4.91 -7.61 13.92
CA ARG A 111 -6.36 -7.58 13.68
C ARG A 111 -6.89 -6.16 13.48
N LYS A 112 -6.46 -5.23 14.33
CA LYS A 112 -6.84 -3.81 14.26
C LYS A 112 -6.37 -3.17 12.96
N ASN A 113 -5.10 -3.35 12.60
CA ASN A 113 -4.51 -2.70 11.44
C ASN A 113 -5.09 -3.26 10.12
N VAL A 114 -5.32 -4.57 10.02
CA VAL A 114 -5.96 -5.18 8.84
C VAL A 114 -7.43 -4.72 8.73
N ALA A 115 -8.17 -4.66 9.84
CA ALA A 115 -9.53 -4.14 9.84
C ALA A 115 -9.57 -2.65 9.44
N SER A 116 -8.61 -1.85 9.92
CA SER A 116 -8.47 -0.44 9.54
C SER A 116 -8.23 -0.27 8.03
N MET A 117 -7.40 -1.12 7.43
CA MET A 117 -7.17 -1.12 5.99
C MET A 117 -8.47 -1.38 5.21
N PHE A 118 -9.22 -2.42 5.56
CA PHE A 118 -10.50 -2.69 4.90
C PHE A 118 -11.53 -1.57 5.11
N LEU A 119 -11.52 -0.92 6.28
CA LEU A 119 -12.36 0.24 6.51
C LEU A 119 -12.02 1.41 5.58
N VAL A 120 -10.72 1.70 5.39
CA VAL A 120 -10.25 2.72 4.46
C VAL A 120 -10.63 2.37 3.03
N ASP A 121 -10.41 1.11 2.61
CA ASP A 121 -10.81 0.63 1.27
C ASP A 121 -12.32 0.78 1.04
N TYR A 122 -13.14 0.50 2.06
CA TYR A 122 -14.59 0.70 1.99
C TYR A 122 -14.98 2.19 1.86
N ILE A 123 -14.37 3.06 2.68
CA ILE A 123 -14.65 4.51 2.64
C ILE A 123 -14.27 5.10 1.28
N LEU A 124 -13.14 4.68 0.73
CA LEU A 124 -12.61 5.20 -0.54
C LEU A 124 -13.08 4.42 -1.77
N MET A 125 -13.89 3.38 -1.59
CA MET A 125 -14.32 2.50 -2.68
C MET A 125 -13.13 1.95 -3.48
N ASN A 126 -12.05 1.54 -2.79
CA ASN A 126 -10.89 0.92 -3.41
C ASN A 126 -11.27 -0.44 -3.99
N THR A 127 -11.07 -0.64 -5.28
CA THR A 127 -11.47 -1.85 -6.00
C THR A 127 -10.33 -2.83 -6.25
N ASP A 128 -9.09 -2.47 -5.88
CA ASP A 128 -7.88 -3.25 -6.19
C ASP A 128 -7.10 -3.73 -4.95
N ARG A 129 -7.77 -3.93 -3.81
CA ARG A 129 -7.12 -4.50 -2.64
C ARG A 129 -6.92 -6.02 -2.78
N HIS A 130 -5.87 -6.42 -3.44
CA HIS A 130 -5.46 -7.82 -3.51
C HIS A 130 -4.34 -8.16 -2.52
N MET A 131 -4.09 -9.45 -2.28
CA MET A 131 -3.17 -9.93 -1.23
C MET A 131 -1.69 -9.54 -1.43
N LYS A 132 -1.30 -8.92 -2.55
CA LYS A 132 0.04 -8.38 -2.75
C LYS A 132 0.15 -6.90 -2.37
N ASN A 133 -0.98 -6.21 -2.15
CA ASN A 133 -1.05 -4.80 -1.79
C ASN A 133 -1.15 -4.56 -0.27
N PHE A 134 -0.85 -5.56 0.53
CA PHE A 134 -0.67 -5.47 1.98
C PHE A 134 0.17 -6.65 2.48
N GLY A 135 0.64 -6.59 3.72
CA GLY A 135 1.49 -7.64 4.27
C GLY A 135 2.11 -7.25 5.61
N VAL A 136 3.28 -7.80 5.87
CA VAL A 136 4.04 -7.64 7.10
C VAL A 136 5.44 -7.15 6.78
N ILE A 137 5.98 -6.29 7.62
CA ILE A 137 7.39 -5.91 7.63
C ILE A 137 8.16 -6.89 8.50
N ARG A 138 9.18 -7.51 7.92
CA ARG A 138 10.08 -8.45 8.58
C ARG A 138 11.50 -7.91 8.60
N ASN A 139 12.20 -8.08 9.71
CA ASN A 139 13.64 -7.82 9.78
C ASN A 139 14.40 -8.95 9.08
N VAL A 140 15.28 -8.64 8.13
CA VAL A 140 16.00 -9.62 7.30
C VAL A 140 17.08 -10.39 8.08
N ASN A 141 17.60 -9.79 9.16
CA ASN A 141 18.68 -10.40 9.96
C ASN A 141 18.13 -11.35 11.05
N THR A 142 17.02 -10.95 11.69
CA THR A 142 16.42 -11.71 12.79
C THR A 142 15.26 -12.59 12.36
N LEU A 143 14.72 -12.36 11.14
CA LEU A 143 13.52 -12.96 10.57
C LEU A 143 12.25 -12.70 11.41
N LYS A 144 12.32 -11.77 12.35
CA LYS A 144 11.18 -11.39 13.17
C LYS A 144 10.19 -10.53 12.38
N TRP A 145 8.91 -10.81 12.52
CA TRP A 145 7.83 -10.02 11.97
C TRP A 145 7.55 -8.84 12.91
N GLU A 146 7.92 -7.63 12.46
CA GLU A 146 7.96 -6.47 13.36
C GLU A 146 6.60 -5.78 13.46
N ARG A 147 5.90 -5.65 12.32
CA ARG A 147 4.63 -4.93 12.21
C ARG A 147 3.88 -5.26 10.93
N THR A 148 2.61 -4.93 10.86
CA THR A 148 1.90 -4.86 9.57
C THR A 148 2.51 -3.76 8.69
N ALA A 149 2.52 -3.95 7.37
CA ALA A 149 2.83 -2.87 6.45
C ALA A 149 1.83 -1.71 6.64
N PRO A 150 2.26 -0.44 6.50
CA PRO A 150 1.32 0.68 6.45
C PRO A 150 0.35 0.52 5.28
N ILE A 151 -0.79 1.20 5.30
CA ILE A 151 -1.73 1.21 4.18
C ILE A 151 -1.08 1.92 2.99
N PHE A 152 -0.97 1.22 1.86
CA PHE A 152 -0.40 1.70 0.60
C PHE A 152 -1.20 1.15 -0.58
N ASP A 153 -0.90 1.63 -1.78
CA ASP A 153 -1.50 1.18 -3.04
C ASP A 153 -3.03 1.31 -3.04
N THR A 154 -3.49 2.54 -2.91
CA THR A 154 -4.89 2.94 -2.84
C THR A 154 -5.34 3.74 -4.07
N GLY A 155 -4.52 3.77 -5.14
CA GLY A 155 -4.78 4.56 -6.34
C GLY A 155 -6.08 4.21 -7.06
N GLN A 156 -6.48 2.94 -7.05
CA GLN A 156 -7.72 2.44 -7.65
C GLN A 156 -8.96 2.69 -6.78
N SER A 157 -9.04 3.89 -6.20
CA SER A 157 -10.13 4.36 -5.35
C SER A 157 -11.06 5.32 -6.11
N MET A 158 -12.19 5.66 -5.50
CA MET A 158 -13.15 6.69 -5.97
C MET A 158 -13.61 6.47 -7.41
N GLN A 159 -13.65 5.20 -7.86
CA GLN A 159 -14.09 4.82 -9.21
C GLN A 159 -13.25 5.48 -10.34
N CYS A 160 -11.96 5.67 -10.11
CA CYS A 160 -11.04 6.34 -11.05
C CYS A 160 -10.91 5.65 -12.42
N ASP A 161 -11.37 4.41 -12.55
CA ASP A 161 -11.40 3.62 -13.78
C ASP A 161 -12.67 3.85 -14.61
N ARG A 162 -13.69 4.53 -14.05
CA ARG A 162 -14.93 4.82 -14.76
C ARG A 162 -14.76 6.03 -15.67
N ILE A 163 -14.93 5.82 -16.96
CA ILE A 163 -15.09 6.91 -17.93
C ILE A 163 -16.45 7.53 -17.65
N VAL A 164 -16.47 8.77 -17.17
CA VAL A 164 -17.70 9.57 -17.16
C VAL A 164 -18.01 9.89 -18.62
N ALA A 165 -18.96 9.15 -19.21
CA ALA A 165 -19.50 9.50 -20.51
C ALA A 165 -20.27 10.83 -20.34
N ASN A 166 -19.75 11.91 -20.92
CA ASN A 166 -20.46 13.16 -21.08
C ASN A 166 -21.47 13.05 -22.23
#